data_7a09e5a4c86453cb8ce7e9371bab2273
#
_entry.id   7a09e5a4c86453cb8ce7e9371bab2273
#
_cell.length_a   1.000
_cell.length_b   1.000
_cell.length_c   1.000
_cell.angle_alpha   90.00
_cell.angle_beta   90.00
_cell.angle_gamma   90.00
#
_symmetry.space_group_name_H-M   'P 1'
#
loop_
_entity.id
_entity.type
_entity.pdbx_description
1 polymer ?
#
loop_
_entity_poly.entity_id
_entity_poly.type
_entity_poly.pdbx_seq_one_letter_code
_entity_poly.pdbx_strand_id
1 'polypeptide(L)'
;MASNLTVAMATVGSGPLKRVDTGATVGADGTVTRIVAIHATATVSGMIEFKGEQQITNHTAQGTAIRLAIQANGVIDTYFGEIGVPIYGKVTVSAPDAGPVTAILG
;
A
#
# COMPACT_ATOMS: atom_id res chain seq x y z
N MET A 1 18.79 -7.42 -14.14
CA MET A 1 18.60 -8.57 -13.41
C MET A 1 17.21 -8.72 -12.84
N ALA A 2 16.81 -9.89 -12.72
CA ALA A 2 15.49 -10.14 -12.27
C ALA A 2 15.32 -9.51 -10.88
N SER A 3 14.35 -8.71 -10.77
CA SER A 3 14.02 -8.15 -9.50
C SER A 3 13.10 -9.11 -8.78
N ASN A 4 13.15 -9.09 -7.49
CA ASN A 4 12.27 -9.89 -6.66
C ASN A 4 11.00 -9.09 -6.35
N LEU A 5 10.33 -8.66 -7.42
CA LEU A 5 9.10 -7.90 -7.28
C LEU A 5 8.00 -8.80 -6.76
N THR A 6 7.26 -8.30 -5.80
CA THR A 6 6.16 -8.99 -5.18
C THR A 6 4.89 -8.20 -5.38
N VAL A 7 3.82 -8.87 -5.74
CA VAL A 7 2.51 -8.26 -5.86
C VAL A 7 1.77 -8.40 -4.55
N ALA A 8 1.23 -7.29 -4.05
CA ALA A 8 0.43 -7.26 -2.85
C ALA A 8 -0.89 -6.57 -3.13
N MET A 9 -1.94 -6.99 -2.46
CA MET A 9 -3.28 -6.43 -2.64
C MET A 9 -3.91 -6.12 -1.29
N ALA A 10 -4.57 -4.97 -1.25
CA ALA A 10 -5.58 -4.71 -0.24
C ALA A 10 -6.94 -4.93 -0.86
N THR A 11 -7.81 -5.63 -0.18
CA THR A 11 -9.17 -5.82 -0.63
C THR A 11 -10.03 -4.65 -0.16
N VAL A 12 -11.14 -4.51 -0.78
CA VAL A 12 -12.29 -3.66 -0.51
C VAL A 12 -12.13 -2.65 0.64
N GLY A 13 -12.03 -1.38 0.27
CA GLY A 13 -12.06 -0.29 1.23
C GLY A 13 -10.74 -0.10 1.92
N SER A 14 -10.60 -0.62 3.11
CA SER A 14 -9.42 -0.40 3.94
C SER A 14 -8.97 -1.70 4.58
N GLY A 15 -7.69 -1.82 4.84
CA GLY A 15 -7.17 -2.98 5.53
C GLY A 15 -5.68 -3.17 5.34
N PRO A 16 -5.13 -4.22 5.92
CA PRO A 16 -3.71 -4.53 5.76
C PRO A 16 -3.41 -4.96 4.33
N LEU A 17 -2.26 -4.54 3.84
CA LEU A 17 -1.76 -4.98 2.54
C LEU A 17 -1.25 -6.41 2.69
N LYS A 18 -1.61 -7.29 1.76
CA LYS A 18 -1.23 -8.71 1.82
C LYS A 18 -0.60 -9.16 0.52
N ARG A 19 0.38 -10.03 0.62
CA ARG A 19 0.99 -10.63 -0.58
C ARG A 19 -0.01 -11.54 -1.27
N VAL A 20 -0.05 -11.46 -2.59
CA VAL A 20 -0.97 -12.27 -3.38
C VAL A 20 -0.58 -13.74 -3.36
N ASP A 21 0.72 -14.03 -3.37
CA ASP A 21 1.23 -15.40 -3.46
C ASP A 21 1.09 -16.20 -2.15
N THR A 22 1.27 -15.56 -1.01
CA THR A 22 1.29 -16.25 0.29
C THR A 22 0.13 -15.86 1.20
N GLY A 23 -0.54 -14.75 0.93
CA GLY A 23 -1.55 -14.21 1.83
C GLY A 23 -1.00 -13.56 3.10
N ALA A 24 0.31 -13.50 3.23
CA ALA A 24 0.95 -12.90 4.40
C ALA A 24 0.81 -11.38 4.38
N THR A 25 0.64 -10.79 5.56
CA THR A 25 0.61 -9.33 5.68
C THR A 25 1.97 -8.74 5.31
N VAL A 26 1.93 -7.56 4.70
CA VAL A 26 3.13 -6.85 4.28
C VAL A 26 3.61 -5.97 5.43
N GLY A 27 4.89 -6.08 5.72
CA GLY A 27 5.53 -5.25 6.73
C GLY A 27 5.36 -5.76 8.15
N ALA A 28 6.27 -5.35 9.00
CA ALA A 28 6.29 -5.68 10.42
C ALA A 28 7.10 -4.59 11.14
N ASP A 29 7.02 -4.56 12.46
CA ASP A 29 7.82 -3.63 13.24
C ASP A 29 9.30 -3.81 12.91
N GLY A 30 9.98 -2.70 12.68
CA GLY A 30 11.39 -2.70 12.37
C GLY A 30 11.75 -3.00 10.91
N THR A 31 10.76 -3.21 10.05
CA THR A 31 11.02 -3.46 8.62
C THR A 31 10.63 -2.26 7.77
N VAL A 32 11.15 -2.24 6.54
CA VAL A 32 10.76 -1.26 5.54
C VAL A 32 10.27 -1.99 4.30
N THR A 33 9.15 -1.51 3.77
CA THR A 33 8.57 -2.01 2.52
C THR A 33 8.66 -0.90 1.49
N ARG A 34 9.07 -1.22 0.27
CA ARG A 34 9.16 -0.23 -0.80
C ARG A 34 8.05 -0.51 -1.82
N ILE A 35 7.24 0.51 -2.05
CA ILE A 35 6.16 0.43 -3.03
C ILE A 35 6.68 1.03 -4.34
N VAL A 36 6.75 0.20 -5.36
CA VAL A 36 7.28 0.59 -6.67
C VAL A 36 6.18 1.10 -7.57
N ALA A 37 5.01 0.51 -7.51
CA ALA A 37 3.87 0.91 -8.34
C ALA A 37 2.56 0.60 -7.65
N ILE A 38 1.53 1.34 -8.00
CA ILE A 38 0.17 1.15 -7.48
C ILE A 38 -0.81 1.16 -8.64
N HIS A 39 -1.73 0.22 -8.63
CA HIS A 39 -2.89 0.20 -9.51
C HIS A 39 -4.14 0.12 -8.64
N ALA A 40 -5.09 1.00 -8.87
CA ALA A 40 -6.31 1.06 -8.08
C ALA A 40 -7.47 1.57 -8.91
N THR A 41 -8.68 1.11 -8.55
CA THR A 41 -9.93 1.60 -9.11
C THR A 41 -10.86 1.94 -7.97
N ALA A 42 -11.78 2.88 -8.20
CA ALA A 42 -12.79 3.22 -7.22
C ALA A 42 -14.06 3.69 -7.94
N THR A 43 -15.22 3.42 -7.34
CA THR A 43 -16.50 3.88 -7.88
C THR A 43 -16.90 5.25 -7.35
N VAL A 44 -16.31 5.67 -6.24
CA VAL A 44 -16.52 7.01 -5.67
C VAL A 44 -15.19 7.74 -5.55
N SER A 45 -15.23 9.05 -5.57
CA SER A 45 -14.03 9.86 -5.42
C SER A 45 -13.53 9.86 -3.98
N GLY A 46 -12.24 10.05 -3.80
CA GLY A 46 -11.64 10.13 -2.47
C GLY A 46 -10.14 10.01 -2.53
N MET A 47 -9.54 9.61 -1.43
CA MET A 47 -8.10 9.44 -1.31
C MET A 47 -7.76 8.00 -1.04
N ILE A 48 -6.74 7.51 -1.74
CA ILE A 48 -6.11 6.23 -1.44
C ILE A 48 -4.84 6.55 -0.68
N GLU A 49 -4.69 5.95 0.51
CA GLU A 49 -3.55 6.22 1.36
C GLU A 49 -2.88 4.91 1.77
N PHE A 50 -1.54 4.91 1.73
CA PHE A 50 -0.72 3.83 2.26
C PHE A 50 -0.04 4.35 3.50
N LYS A 51 -0.26 3.67 4.62
CA LYS A 51 0.25 4.07 5.92
C LYS A 51 1.16 3.00 6.48
N GLY A 52 2.18 3.44 7.20
CA GLY A 52 3.04 2.57 7.97
C GLY A 52 2.74 2.71 9.45
N GLU A 53 2.78 1.58 10.17
CA GLU A 53 2.58 1.57 11.61
C GLU A 53 3.67 0.75 12.27
N GLN A 54 4.34 1.33 13.26
CA GLN A 54 5.36 0.66 14.06
C GLN A 54 5.07 0.79 15.53
N GLN A 55 5.32 -0.29 16.26
CA GLN A 55 5.34 -0.28 17.72
C GLN A 55 6.75 0.05 18.18
N ILE A 56 6.87 1.11 18.96
CA ILE A 56 8.14 1.51 19.56
C ILE A 56 7.86 1.69 21.04
N THR A 57 8.48 0.90 21.89
CA THR A 57 8.36 0.91 23.35
C THR A 57 7.21 1.78 23.89
N ASN A 58 6.07 1.17 24.21
CA ASN A 58 4.90 1.86 24.76
C ASN A 58 4.28 2.93 23.84
N HIS A 59 4.62 2.88 22.55
CA HIS A 59 4.21 3.92 21.61
C HIS A 59 3.97 3.32 20.25
N THR A 60 2.90 3.72 19.58
CA THR A 60 2.63 3.35 18.20
C THR A 60 2.88 4.55 17.32
N ALA A 61 3.85 4.44 16.42
CA ALA A 61 4.13 5.47 15.44
C ALA A 61 3.41 5.13 14.13
N GLN A 62 2.65 6.08 13.61
CA GLN A 62 1.94 5.93 12.34
C GLN A 62 2.29 7.09 11.42
N GLY A 63 2.33 6.81 10.13
CA GLY A 63 2.55 7.86 9.15
C GLY A 63 1.99 7.48 7.80
N THR A 64 1.47 8.46 7.07
CA THR A 64 1.03 8.30 5.69
C THR A 64 2.24 8.48 4.79
N ALA A 65 2.57 7.45 4.03
CA ALA A 65 3.71 7.47 3.12
C ALA A 65 3.28 7.84 1.69
N ILE A 66 2.09 7.39 1.27
CA ILE A 66 1.58 7.63 -0.08
C ILE A 66 0.14 8.09 0.04
N ARG A 67 -0.21 9.11 -0.73
CA ARG A 67 -1.56 9.66 -0.75
C ARG A 67 -1.90 10.04 -2.19
N LEU A 68 -2.92 9.39 -2.75
CA LEU A 68 -3.32 9.58 -4.13
C LEU A 68 -4.81 9.88 -4.20
N ALA A 69 -5.17 10.94 -4.94
CA ALA A 69 -6.57 11.26 -5.20
C ALA A 69 -7.09 10.39 -6.34
N ILE A 70 -8.29 9.87 -6.20
CA ILE A 70 -8.97 9.12 -7.25
C ILE A 70 -10.36 9.72 -7.46
N GLN A 71 -10.76 9.79 -8.71
CA GLN A 71 -12.10 10.26 -9.08
C GLN A 71 -13.07 9.10 -9.17
N ALA A 72 -14.36 9.39 -9.06
CA ALA A 72 -15.40 8.38 -9.22
C ALA A 72 -15.26 7.68 -10.58
N ASN A 73 -15.28 6.36 -10.57
CA ASN A 73 -15.08 5.50 -11.74
C ASN A 73 -13.70 5.70 -12.38
N GLY A 74 -12.74 6.19 -11.60
CA GLY A 74 -11.39 6.44 -12.07
C GLY A 74 -10.47 5.27 -11.86
N VAL A 75 -9.26 5.42 -12.44
CA VAL A 75 -8.19 4.45 -12.32
C VAL A 75 -6.92 5.20 -11.95
N ILE A 76 -6.18 4.65 -11.00
CA ILE A 76 -4.82 5.09 -10.69
C ILE A 76 -3.87 4.01 -11.18
N ASP A 77 -2.82 4.45 -11.88
CA ASP A 77 -1.78 3.55 -12.36
C ASP A 77 -0.48 4.35 -12.31
N THR A 78 0.22 4.24 -11.21
CA THR A 78 1.36 5.11 -10.89
C THR A 78 2.60 4.28 -10.62
N TYR A 79 3.70 4.66 -11.23
CA TYR A 79 5.01 4.06 -11.02
C TYR A 79 5.92 5.06 -10.28
N PHE A 80 6.53 4.63 -9.18
CA PHE A 80 7.35 5.48 -8.33
C PHE A 80 8.85 5.32 -8.57
N GLY A 81 9.25 4.49 -9.52
CA GLY A 81 10.66 4.23 -9.79
C GLY A 81 11.16 2.96 -9.12
N GLU A 82 12.36 2.53 -9.49
CA GLU A 82 12.92 1.26 -9.03
C GLU A 82 13.18 1.24 -7.52
N ILE A 83 13.52 2.38 -6.96
CA ILE A 83 13.77 2.47 -5.52
C ILE A 83 12.45 2.38 -4.75
N GLY A 84 11.39 2.95 -5.29
CA GLY A 84 10.08 2.95 -4.67
C GLY A 84 9.94 3.93 -3.51
N VAL A 85 8.76 3.94 -2.93
CA VAL A 85 8.46 4.76 -1.74
C VAL A 85 8.58 3.87 -0.51
N PRO A 86 9.44 4.20 0.46
CA PRO A 86 9.58 3.37 1.65
C PRO A 86 8.42 3.58 2.62
N ILE A 87 7.93 2.48 3.17
CA ILE A 87 6.93 2.49 4.23
C ILE A 87 7.46 1.67 5.39
N TYR A 88 7.48 2.26 6.56
CA TYR A 88 8.06 1.64 7.75
C TYR A 88 6.99 0.96 8.59
N GLY A 89 7.26 -0.27 8.98
CA GLY A 89 6.35 -1.04 9.82
C GLY A 89 5.27 -1.75 9.03
N LYS A 90 4.16 -2.03 9.66
CA LYS A 90 3.02 -2.68 9.02
C LYS A 90 2.39 -1.74 8.01
N VAL A 91 2.09 -2.26 6.83
CA VAL A 91 1.49 -1.45 5.76
C VAL A 91 -0.01 -1.66 5.76
N THR A 92 -0.74 -0.56 5.90
CA THR A 92 -2.20 -0.56 5.78
C THR A 92 -2.61 0.39 4.67
N VAL A 93 -3.73 0.07 4.04
CA VAL A 93 -4.28 0.84 2.92
C VAL A 93 -5.67 1.33 3.31
N SER A 94 -5.95 2.58 2.98
CA SER A 94 -7.27 3.16 3.11
C SER A 94 -7.73 3.62 1.73
N ALA A 95 -8.94 3.27 1.34
CA ALA A 95 -9.51 3.60 0.04
C ALA A 95 -10.96 4.05 0.20
N PRO A 96 -11.49 4.86 -0.74
CA PRO A 96 -12.84 5.42 -0.58
C PRO A 96 -13.97 4.40 -0.74
N ASP A 97 -13.72 3.30 -1.42
CA ASP A 97 -14.75 2.28 -1.60
C ASP A 97 -14.14 0.89 -1.83
N ALA A 98 -14.94 0.02 -2.38
CA ALA A 98 -14.67 -1.40 -2.52
C ALA A 98 -13.71 -1.78 -3.65
N GLY A 99 -13.15 -0.83 -4.36
CA GLY A 99 -12.23 -1.14 -5.44
C GLY A 99 -10.93 -1.75 -4.90
N PRO A 100 -10.37 -2.74 -5.59
CA PRO A 100 -9.12 -3.33 -5.14
C PRO A 100 -7.96 -2.35 -5.35
N VAL A 101 -7.03 -2.39 -4.42
CA VAL A 101 -5.76 -1.65 -4.53
C VAL A 101 -4.65 -2.67 -4.64
N THR A 102 -3.88 -2.59 -5.73
CA THR A 102 -2.76 -3.50 -5.99
C THR A 102 -1.47 -2.70 -5.94
N ALA A 103 -0.48 -3.25 -5.26
CA ALA A 103 0.84 -2.63 -5.18
C ALA A 103 1.91 -3.61 -5.64
N ILE A 104 2.92 -3.09 -6.31
CA ILE A 104 4.12 -3.85 -6.65
C ILE A 104 5.20 -3.44 -5.66
N LEU A 105 5.76 -4.42 -4.99
CA LEU A 105 6.78 -4.22 -3.96
C LEU A 105 8.16 -4.47 -4.56
N GLY A 106 9.08 -3.65 -4.17
CA GLY A 106 10.48 -3.81 -4.57
C GLY A 106 11.35 -4.45 -3.53
#